data_508051e77dbe2bdfbbfdad03ea5f193b
#
_entry.id   508051e77dbe2bdfbbfdad03ea5f193b
#
_cell.length_a   1.000
_cell.length_b   1.000
_cell.length_c   1.000
_cell.angle_alpha   90.00
_cell.angle_beta   90.00
_cell.angle_gamma   90.00
#
_symmetry.space_group_name_H-M   'P 1'
#
loop_
_entity.id
_entity.type
_entity.pdbx_description
1 polymer ?
#
loop_
_entity_poly.entity_id
_entity_poly.type
_entity_poly.pdbx_seq_one_letter_code
_entity_poly.pdbx_strand_id
1 'polypeptide(L)'
;MFFKDVIGQEEAKQRLIAEVKEGRIPHAQLICGPEGTGKLPLAIAYARYICCENRGEHDACGVCPSCTKFNKLAHPDFHFVFPVIKKKAGKDTVCDDFISEWRQFVMNNPYFNLNHWLKEMGAENQQAQIFVKESDEIMRKLSLKSSQGGYKVMIIWLPEKMNVECSNKLLKLLEEPPVQTVFLLVSEEPDALLQTIQSRTQRFNIHGIDEAEIAQ
;
A
#
# COMPACT_ATOMS: atom_id res chain seq x y z
N MET A 1 4.42 -1.05 -12.05
CA MET A 1 3.68 0.20 -11.81
C MET A 1 4.68 1.33 -11.67
N PHE A 2 4.58 2.34 -12.50
CA PHE A 2 5.32 3.60 -12.48
C PHE A 2 4.32 4.74 -12.32
N PHE A 3 4.78 5.96 -12.03
CA PHE A 3 3.89 7.13 -12.02
C PHE A 3 3.23 7.37 -13.39
N LYS A 4 3.95 7.13 -14.48
CA LYS A 4 3.40 7.23 -15.84
C LYS A 4 2.28 6.22 -16.14
N ASP A 5 2.21 5.10 -15.42
CA ASP A 5 1.18 4.07 -15.59
C ASP A 5 -0.12 4.41 -14.81
N VAL A 6 -0.07 5.42 -13.93
CA VAL A 6 -1.20 5.87 -13.15
C VAL A 6 -2.00 6.88 -13.96
N ILE A 7 -3.29 6.60 -14.18
CA ILE A 7 -4.18 7.47 -14.94
C ILE A 7 -4.43 8.76 -14.15
N GLY A 8 -4.24 9.91 -14.78
CA GLY A 8 -4.44 11.22 -14.15
C GLY A 8 -3.56 11.46 -12.93
N GLN A 9 -4.08 12.19 -11.95
CA GLN A 9 -3.44 12.46 -10.65
C GLN A 9 -2.09 13.22 -10.74
N GLU A 10 -1.93 14.09 -11.73
CA GLU A 10 -0.64 14.75 -11.98
C GLU A 10 -0.14 15.58 -10.79
N GLU A 11 -1.02 16.33 -10.13
CA GLU A 11 -0.69 17.10 -8.93
C GLU A 11 -0.21 16.19 -7.79
N ALA A 12 -0.92 15.08 -7.58
CA ALA A 12 -0.56 14.09 -6.57
C ALA A 12 0.81 13.46 -6.86
N LYS A 13 1.08 13.08 -8.13
CA LYS A 13 2.38 12.53 -8.56
C LYS A 13 3.51 13.52 -8.30
N GLN A 14 3.34 14.78 -8.71
CA GLN A 14 4.35 15.84 -8.52
C GLN A 14 4.67 16.05 -7.04
N ARG A 15 3.65 16.09 -6.19
CA ARG A 15 3.82 16.22 -4.75
C ARG A 15 4.60 15.06 -4.15
N LEU A 16 4.25 13.80 -4.47
CA LEU A 16 4.95 12.61 -3.99
C LEU A 16 6.41 12.55 -4.47
N ILE A 17 6.67 12.95 -5.70
CA ILE A 17 8.02 13.06 -6.27
C ILE A 17 8.83 14.11 -5.50
N ALA A 18 8.23 15.26 -5.20
CA ALA A 18 8.89 16.34 -4.45
C ALA A 18 9.27 15.89 -3.03
N GLU A 19 8.39 15.17 -2.33
CA GLU A 19 8.67 14.62 -0.99
C GLU A 19 9.93 13.74 -0.97
N VAL A 20 10.13 12.92 -2.01
CA VAL A 20 11.32 12.06 -2.13
C VAL A 20 12.57 12.89 -2.47
N LYS A 21 12.47 13.81 -3.43
CA LYS A 21 13.59 14.67 -3.87
C LYS A 21 14.11 15.55 -2.73
N GLU A 22 13.21 16.05 -1.91
CA GLU A 22 13.52 16.92 -0.77
C GLU A 22 13.92 16.14 0.49
N GLY A 23 13.88 14.80 0.45
CA GLY A 23 14.19 13.97 1.61
C GLY A 23 13.17 14.11 2.76
N ARG A 24 11.95 14.55 2.46
CA ARG A 24 10.87 14.79 3.42
C ARG A 24 9.73 13.79 3.26
N ILE A 25 10.07 12.51 3.23
CA ILE A 25 9.10 11.42 3.11
C ILE A 25 8.42 11.24 4.48
N PRO A 26 7.09 11.44 4.60
CA PRO A 26 6.38 11.17 5.85
C PRO A 26 6.46 9.68 6.20
N HIS A 27 6.63 9.36 7.47
CA HIS A 27 6.68 7.97 7.92
C HIS A 27 5.33 7.24 7.78
N ALA A 28 4.21 7.99 7.74
CA ALA A 28 2.88 7.44 7.55
C ALA A 28 1.99 8.41 6.76
N GLN A 29 1.49 7.97 5.63
CA GLN A 29 0.53 8.71 4.80
C GLN A 29 -0.78 7.95 4.68
N LEU A 30 -1.89 8.67 4.77
CA LEU A 30 -3.24 8.16 4.57
C LEU A 30 -3.76 8.69 3.22
N ILE A 31 -3.63 7.87 2.18
CA ILE A 31 -4.06 8.18 0.81
C ILE A 31 -5.56 7.91 0.72
N CYS A 32 -6.33 8.97 0.55
CA CYS A 32 -7.79 8.94 0.58
C CYS A 32 -8.37 9.41 -0.76
N GLY A 33 -9.50 8.86 -1.12
CA GLY A 33 -10.25 9.27 -2.31
C GLY A 33 -11.34 8.26 -2.64
N PRO A 34 -12.26 8.59 -3.56
CA PRO A 34 -13.29 7.67 -4.00
C PRO A 34 -12.73 6.35 -4.56
N GLU A 35 -13.58 5.33 -4.62
CA GLU A 35 -13.23 4.07 -5.30
C GLU A 35 -12.85 4.34 -6.77
N GLY A 36 -11.92 3.56 -7.32
CA GLY A 36 -11.53 3.66 -8.72
C GLY A 36 -10.58 4.80 -9.10
N THR A 37 -10.18 5.66 -8.15
CA THR A 37 -9.33 6.83 -8.41
C THR A 37 -7.83 6.54 -8.55
N GLY A 38 -7.43 5.28 -8.55
CA GLY A 38 -6.01 4.90 -8.71
C GLY A 38 -5.16 5.06 -7.46
N LYS A 39 -5.75 5.07 -6.24
CA LYS A 39 -5.02 5.16 -4.97
C LYS A 39 -3.93 4.10 -4.82
N LEU A 40 -4.29 2.84 -5.06
CA LEU A 40 -3.35 1.72 -4.92
C LEU A 40 -2.25 1.75 -5.99
N PRO A 41 -2.54 1.92 -7.29
CA PRO A 41 -1.52 2.17 -8.31
C PRO A 41 -0.57 3.30 -7.95
N LEU A 42 -1.08 4.43 -7.47
CA LEU A 42 -0.28 5.58 -7.04
C LEU A 42 0.63 5.24 -5.87
N ALA A 43 0.12 4.55 -4.85
CA ALA A 43 0.91 4.09 -3.70
C ALA A 43 2.03 3.13 -4.11
N ILE A 44 1.78 2.21 -5.06
CA ILE A 44 2.79 1.28 -5.58
C ILE A 44 3.86 2.03 -6.38
N ALA A 45 3.46 2.98 -7.23
CA ALA A 45 4.40 3.80 -7.99
C ALA A 45 5.30 4.64 -7.05
N TYR A 46 4.71 5.22 -6.01
CA TYR A 46 5.43 5.96 -4.98
C TYR A 46 6.41 5.08 -4.21
N ALA A 47 5.98 3.90 -3.76
CA ALA A 47 6.86 2.93 -3.10
C ALA A 47 8.05 2.54 -3.99
N ARG A 48 7.80 2.29 -5.28
CA ARG A 48 8.84 2.03 -6.27
C ARG A 48 9.82 3.18 -6.39
N TYR A 49 9.32 4.43 -6.44
CA TYR A 49 10.14 5.62 -6.55
C TYR A 49 11.00 5.82 -5.30
N ILE A 50 10.44 5.61 -4.11
CA ILE A 50 11.17 5.65 -2.82
C ILE A 50 12.34 4.65 -2.82
N CYS A 51 12.10 3.41 -3.26
CA CYS A 51 13.09 2.34 -3.24
C CYS A 51 14.04 2.32 -4.46
N CYS A 52 13.80 3.16 -5.48
CA CYS A 52 14.63 3.21 -6.68
C CYS A 52 16.03 3.72 -6.36
N GLU A 53 17.05 3.01 -6.82
CA GLU A 53 18.45 3.38 -6.60
C GLU A 53 18.92 4.53 -7.51
N ASN A 54 18.33 4.66 -8.70
CA ASN A 54 18.66 5.67 -9.70
C ASN A 54 17.39 6.38 -10.18
N ARG A 55 16.79 7.21 -9.32
CA ARG A 55 15.54 7.92 -9.62
C ARG A 55 15.74 8.91 -10.77
N GLY A 56 14.80 8.88 -11.72
CA GLY A 56 14.66 9.93 -12.72
C GLY A 56 13.99 11.18 -12.13
N GLU A 57 13.85 12.19 -12.96
CA GLU A 57 13.22 13.45 -12.57
C GLU A 57 11.73 13.27 -12.24
N HIS A 58 11.05 12.43 -12.99
CA HIS A 58 9.59 12.25 -12.91
C HIS A 58 9.16 10.83 -12.54
N ASP A 59 10.08 9.85 -12.58
CA ASP A 59 9.74 8.45 -12.30
C ASP A 59 10.96 7.61 -11.89
N ALA A 60 10.69 6.39 -11.42
CA ALA A 60 11.72 5.40 -11.14
C ALA A 60 12.44 4.97 -12.44
N CYS A 61 13.71 4.59 -12.35
CA CYS A 61 14.52 4.26 -13.53
C CYS A 61 14.09 2.99 -14.28
N GLY A 62 13.40 2.06 -13.62
CA GLY A 62 12.90 0.82 -14.20
C GLY A 62 13.92 -0.30 -14.38
N VAL A 63 15.22 -0.02 -14.27
CA VAL A 63 16.32 -0.95 -14.63
C VAL A 63 17.24 -1.35 -13.48
N CYS A 64 17.26 -0.60 -12.38
CA CYS A 64 18.08 -0.96 -11.23
C CYS A 64 17.57 -2.26 -10.55
N PRO A 65 18.40 -2.93 -9.73
CA PRO A 65 18.00 -4.16 -9.03
C PRO A 65 16.71 -4.03 -8.23
N SER A 66 16.49 -2.90 -7.56
CA SER A 66 15.25 -2.59 -6.86
C SER A 66 14.06 -2.55 -7.81
N CYS A 67 14.13 -1.76 -8.90
CA CYS A 67 13.06 -1.66 -9.88
C CYS A 67 12.71 -3.00 -10.54
N THR A 68 13.71 -3.84 -10.81
CA THR A 68 13.51 -5.19 -11.37
C THR A 68 12.67 -6.07 -10.44
N LYS A 69 12.91 -5.99 -9.13
CA LYS A 69 12.11 -6.71 -8.12
C LYS A 69 10.68 -6.15 -8.03
N PHE A 70 10.51 -4.82 -8.17
CA PHE A 70 9.19 -4.18 -8.23
C PHE A 70 8.37 -4.59 -9.45
N ASN A 71 8.99 -5.02 -10.57
CA ASN A 71 8.26 -5.52 -11.72
C ASN A 71 7.39 -6.74 -11.40
N LYS A 72 7.74 -7.48 -10.34
CA LYS A 72 6.98 -8.63 -9.82
C LYS A 72 6.30 -8.33 -8.48
N LEU A 73 6.30 -7.07 -8.01
CA LEU A 73 5.86 -6.66 -6.67
C LEU A 73 6.52 -7.51 -5.56
N ALA A 74 7.75 -7.96 -5.77
CA ALA A 74 8.47 -8.89 -4.91
C ALA A 74 9.77 -8.30 -4.34
N HIS A 75 9.82 -6.97 -4.17
CA HIS A 75 10.95 -6.34 -3.50
C HIS A 75 10.97 -6.73 -2.01
N PRO A 76 12.11 -7.14 -1.44
CA PRO A 76 12.19 -7.66 -0.07
C PRO A 76 11.84 -6.64 1.02
N ASP A 77 12.00 -5.35 0.74
CA ASP A 77 11.66 -4.24 1.65
C ASP A 77 10.32 -3.58 1.29
N PHE A 78 9.51 -4.22 0.45
CA PHE A 78 8.19 -3.77 0.04
C PHE A 78 7.14 -4.81 0.40
N HIS A 79 6.17 -4.42 1.22
CA HIS A 79 5.18 -5.32 1.78
C HIS A 79 3.77 -4.82 1.56
N PHE A 80 2.85 -5.77 1.41
CA PHE A 80 1.42 -5.52 1.35
C PHE A 80 0.71 -6.06 2.58
N VAL A 81 -0.31 -5.32 3.01
CA VAL A 81 -1.36 -5.76 3.93
C VAL A 81 -2.70 -5.45 3.25
N PHE A 82 -3.58 -6.42 3.20
CA PHE A 82 -4.87 -6.33 2.52
C PHE A 82 -5.90 -7.24 3.18
N PRO A 83 -7.22 -6.98 3.00
CA PRO A 83 -8.24 -7.84 3.58
C PRO A 83 -8.18 -9.25 3.01
N VAL A 84 -8.28 -10.23 3.90
CA VAL A 84 -8.29 -11.67 3.56
C VAL A 84 -9.47 -12.37 4.21
N ILE A 85 -9.82 -13.54 3.70
CA ILE A 85 -10.84 -14.42 4.26
C ILE A 85 -10.21 -15.51 5.14
N LYS A 86 -10.94 -16.04 6.11
CA LYS A 86 -10.49 -17.21 6.87
C LYS A 86 -10.49 -18.46 5.99
N LYS A 87 -9.32 -19.05 5.76
CA LYS A 87 -9.20 -20.30 4.96
C LYS A 87 -9.82 -21.52 5.66
N LYS A 88 -9.68 -21.63 6.99
CA LYS A 88 -10.22 -22.76 7.78
C LYS A 88 -10.53 -22.30 9.20
N ALA A 89 -11.53 -22.91 9.84
CA ALA A 89 -11.79 -22.70 11.24
C ALA A 89 -10.57 -23.12 12.09
N GLY A 90 -10.17 -22.25 13.04
CA GLY A 90 -9.06 -22.51 13.97
C GLY A 90 -7.66 -22.25 13.45
N LYS A 91 -7.49 -21.83 12.18
CA LYS A 91 -6.18 -21.38 11.66
C LYS A 91 -6.18 -19.87 11.44
N ASP A 92 -5.20 -19.19 12.03
CA ASP A 92 -4.94 -17.79 11.75
C ASP A 92 -4.56 -17.63 10.27
N THR A 93 -5.22 -16.68 9.60
CA THR A 93 -4.97 -16.35 8.20
C THR A 93 -4.28 -15.01 8.12
N VAL A 94 -3.24 -14.92 7.34
CA VAL A 94 -2.45 -13.71 7.10
C VAL A 94 -2.34 -13.42 5.60
N CYS A 95 -1.95 -12.20 5.23
CA CYS A 95 -1.79 -11.79 3.83
C CYS A 95 -0.79 -12.67 3.07
N ASP A 96 0.25 -13.17 3.74
CA ASP A 96 1.24 -14.05 3.11
C ASP A 96 0.64 -15.36 2.59
N ASP A 97 -0.50 -15.81 3.13
CA ASP A 97 -1.23 -16.98 2.63
C ASP A 97 -1.85 -16.76 1.22
N PHE A 98 -1.93 -15.50 0.76
CA PHE A 98 -2.52 -15.10 -0.52
C PHE A 98 -1.59 -14.18 -1.32
N ILE A 99 -0.33 -14.02 -0.92
CA ILE A 99 0.55 -12.99 -1.50
C ILE A 99 0.85 -13.22 -2.98
N SER A 100 0.90 -14.47 -3.43
CA SER A 100 1.16 -14.81 -4.83
C SER A 100 -0.02 -14.42 -5.72
N GLU A 101 -1.23 -14.77 -5.30
CA GLU A 101 -2.48 -14.43 -5.98
C GLU A 101 -2.68 -12.91 -5.98
N TRP A 102 -2.43 -12.25 -4.83
CA TRP A 102 -2.51 -10.79 -4.71
C TRP A 102 -1.59 -10.07 -5.70
N ARG A 103 -0.31 -10.45 -5.76
CA ARG A 103 0.66 -9.85 -6.68
C ARG A 103 0.23 -9.98 -8.13
N GLN A 104 -0.19 -11.18 -8.52
CA GLN A 104 -0.66 -11.43 -9.88
C GLN A 104 -1.92 -10.64 -10.20
N PHE A 105 -2.87 -10.60 -9.28
CA PHE A 105 -4.12 -9.87 -9.42
C PHE A 105 -3.89 -8.37 -9.59
N VAL A 106 -3.09 -7.75 -8.71
CA VAL A 106 -2.75 -6.32 -8.78
C VAL A 106 -1.99 -5.96 -10.06
N MET A 107 -1.11 -6.84 -10.52
CA MET A 107 -0.37 -6.60 -11.77
C MET A 107 -1.26 -6.63 -13.00
N ASN A 108 -2.25 -7.52 -13.02
CA ASN A 108 -3.16 -7.69 -14.16
C ASN A 108 -4.29 -6.64 -14.17
N ASN A 109 -4.74 -6.24 -13.00
CA ASN A 109 -5.88 -5.33 -12.82
C ASN A 109 -5.56 -4.30 -11.73
N PRO A 110 -4.81 -3.25 -12.02
CA PRO A 110 -4.41 -2.28 -10.98
C PRO A 110 -5.56 -1.40 -10.46
N TYR A 111 -6.67 -1.31 -11.20
CA TYR A 111 -7.88 -0.56 -10.82
C TYR A 111 -9.00 -1.55 -10.48
N PHE A 112 -9.11 -1.91 -9.22
CA PHE A 112 -10.11 -2.86 -8.73
C PHE A 112 -10.64 -2.43 -7.36
N ASN A 113 -11.72 -3.06 -6.94
CA ASN A 113 -12.32 -2.88 -5.62
C ASN A 113 -12.30 -4.19 -4.80
N LEU A 114 -12.81 -4.10 -3.58
CA LEU A 114 -12.85 -5.26 -2.68
C LEU A 114 -13.65 -6.44 -3.26
N ASN A 115 -14.74 -6.18 -3.98
CA ASN A 115 -15.55 -7.26 -4.56
C ASN A 115 -14.80 -8.03 -5.64
N HIS A 116 -13.99 -7.35 -6.46
CA HIS A 116 -13.15 -8.00 -7.45
C HIS A 116 -12.10 -8.90 -6.77
N TRP A 117 -11.50 -8.43 -5.67
CA TRP A 117 -10.56 -9.22 -4.89
C TRP A 117 -11.23 -10.42 -4.20
N LEU A 118 -12.41 -10.25 -3.63
CA LEU A 118 -13.20 -11.35 -3.06
C LEU A 118 -13.52 -12.42 -4.11
N LYS A 119 -13.86 -12.02 -5.33
CA LYS A 119 -14.11 -12.91 -6.45
C LYS A 119 -12.85 -13.72 -6.82
N GLU A 120 -11.70 -13.06 -6.87
CA GLU A 120 -10.41 -13.73 -7.13
C GLU A 120 -10.10 -14.80 -6.08
N MET A 121 -10.41 -14.52 -4.81
CA MET A 121 -10.29 -15.50 -3.72
C MET A 121 -11.37 -16.59 -3.71
N GLY A 122 -12.37 -16.54 -4.62
CA GLY A 122 -13.52 -17.45 -4.60
C GLY A 122 -14.42 -17.29 -3.37
N ALA A 123 -14.56 -16.08 -2.87
CA ALA A 123 -15.18 -15.78 -1.56
C ALA A 123 -16.21 -14.64 -1.62
N GLU A 124 -16.94 -14.50 -2.71
CA GLU A 124 -17.88 -13.39 -2.98
C GLU A 124 -18.92 -13.15 -1.87
N ASN A 125 -19.28 -14.19 -1.11
CA ASN A 125 -20.25 -14.12 -0.03
C ASN A 125 -19.62 -14.07 1.38
N GLN A 126 -18.31 -13.84 1.48
CA GLN A 126 -17.60 -13.79 2.74
C GLN A 126 -17.16 -12.36 3.08
N GLN A 127 -16.97 -12.10 4.36
CA GLN A 127 -16.40 -10.85 4.83
C GLN A 127 -14.88 -10.98 4.92
N ALA A 128 -14.17 -10.19 4.14
CA ALA A 128 -12.72 -10.06 4.28
C ALA A 128 -12.37 -9.04 5.36
N GLN A 129 -11.34 -9.34 6.12
CA GLN A 129 -10.80 -8.49 7.18
C GLN A 129 -9.26 -8.57 7.21
N ILE A 130 -8.64 -7.59 7.83
CA ILE A 130 -7.26 -7.65 8.25
C ILE A 130 -7.25 -8.08 9.72
N PHE A 131 -6.85 -9.32 9.95
CA PHE A 131 -6.91 -9.95 11.26
C PHE A 131 -5.74 -9.55 12.16
N VAL A 132 -5.91 -9.69 13.48
CA VAL A 132 -4.89 -9.33 14.47
C VAL A 132 -3.53 -9.99 14.24
N LYS A 133 -3.51 -11.22 13.73
CA LYS A 133 -2.27 -11.95 13.43
C LYS A 133 -1.40 -11.23 12.39
N GLU A 134 -2.03 -10.47 11.50
CA GLU A 134 -1.29 -9.66 10.52
C GLU A 134 -0.39 -8.61 11.20
N SER A 135 -0.80 -8.06 12.33
CA SER A 135 0.05 -7.10 13.06
C SER A 135 1.36 -7.72 13.58
N ASP A 136 1.35 -9.01 13.94
CA ASP A 136 2.57 -9.71 14.35
C ASP A 136 3.48 -9.92 13.12
N GLU A 137 2.90 -10.24 11.95
CA GLU A 137 3.63 -10.35 10.69
C GLU A 137 4.21 -9.00 10.23
N ILE A 138 3.47 -7.91 10.38
CA ILE A 138 3.96 -6.55 10.12
C ILE A 138 5.18 -6.27 10.99
N MET A 139 5.09 -6.49 12.30
CA MET A 139 6.20 -6.27 13.22
C MET A 139 7.40 -7.14 12.86
N ARG A 140 7.19 -8.41 12.54
CA ARG A 140 8.25 -9.33 12.12
C ARG A 140 8.97 -8.84 10.87
N LYS A 141 8.22 -8.46 9.83
CA LYS A 141 8.79 -7.94 8.56
C LYS A 141 9.59 -6.66 8.79
N LEU A 142 9.07 -5.76 9.61
CA LEU A 142 9.73 -4.48 9.88
C LEU A 142 10.93 -4.60 10.84
N SER A 143 11.00 -5.62 11.68
CA SER A 143 12.16 -5.88 12.56
C SER A 143 13.40 -6.36 11.81
N LEU A 144 13.22 -6.93 10.61
CA LEU A 144 14.34 -7.37 9.79
C LEU A 144 15.13 -6.16 9.29
N LYS A 145 16.44 -6.29 9.14
CA LYS A 145 17.25 -5.25 8.50
C LYS A 145 16.81 -5.09 7.05
N SER A 146 16.84 -3.84 6.53
CA SER A 146 16.62 -3.61 5.11
C SER A 146 17.66 -4.40 4.30
N SER A 147 17.20 -5.06 3.24
CA SER A 147 18.04 -5.91 2.39
C SER A 147 19.03 -5.10 1.54
N GLN A 148 18.75 -3.82 1.31
CA GLN A 148 19.54 -2.93 0.47
C GLN A 148 19.94 -1.62 1.17
N GLY A 149 19.75 -1.53 2.50
CA GLY A 149 20.10 -0.36 3.30
C GLY A 149 19.23 0.87 3.06
N GLY A 150 18.11 0.71 2.36
CA GLY A 150 17.16 1.77 2.04
C GLY A 150 15.89 1.75 2.87
N TYR A 151 14.85 2.38 2.35
CA TYR A 151 13.53 2.42 2.96
C TYR A 151 12.82 1.06 2.90
N LYS A 152 12.06 0.76 3.96
CA LYS A 152 11.01 -0.25 3.95
C LYS A 152 9.69 0.45 3.70
N VAL A 153 8.88 -0.07 2.79
CA VAL A 153 7.56 0.47 2.49
C VAL A 153 6.49 -0.59 2.74
N MET A 154 5.51 -0.23 3.54
CA MET A 154 4.35 -1.06 3.87
C MET A 154 3.10 -0.39 3.30
N ILE A 155 2.46 -1.01 2.31
CA ILE A 155 1.14 -0.59 1.84
C ILE A 155 0.08 -1.37 2.61
N ILE A 156 -0.86 -0.65 3.23
CA ILE A 156 -2.04 -1.22 3.87
C ILE A 156 -3.25 -0.80 3.04
N TRP A 157 -3.77 -1.72 2.25
CA TRP A 157 -4.96 -1.49 1.44
C TRP A 157 -6.22 -1.76 2.25
N LEU A 158 -7.15 -0.81 2.25
CA LEU A 158 -8.39 -0.81 3.03
C LEU A 158 -8.14 -0.99 4.54
N PRO A 159 -7.38 -0.10 5.17
CA PRO A 159 -7.09 -0.18 6.61
C PRO A 159 -8.35 -0.12 7.48
N GLU A 160 -9.47 0.40 6.98
CA GLU A 160 -10.79 0.36 7.61
C GLU A 160 -11.35 -1.06 7.78
N LYS A 161 -10.77 -2.07 7.13
CA LYS A 161 -11.10 -3.49 7.32
C LYS A 161 -10.25 -4.18 8.39
N MET A 162 -9.35 -3.45 9.07
CA MET A 162 -8.66 -3.96 10.24
C MET A 162 -9.63 -4.17 11.40
N ASN A 163 -9.50 -5.30 12.10
CA ASN A 163 -10.19 -5.44 13.37
C ASN A 163 -9.56 -4.51 14.43
N VAL A 164 -10.29 -4.24 15.52
CA VAL A 164 -9.87 -3.27 16.55
C VAL A 164 -8.50 -3.61 17.15
N GLU A 165 -8.23 -4.89 17.38
CA GLU A 165 -6.95 -5.33 17.95
C GLU A 165 -5.78 -5.07 17.00
N CYS A 166 -5.95 -5.36 15.71
CA CYS A 166 -4.94 -5.07 14.68
C CYS A 166 -4.68 -3.56 14.59
N SER A 167 -5.75 -2.75 14.58
CA SER A 167 -5.65 -1.29 14.56
C SER A 167 -4.87 -0.74 15.76
N ASN A 168 -5.14 -1.25 16.96
CA ASN A 168 -4.44 -0.82 18.18
C ASN A 168 -2.95 -1.23 18.19
N LYS A 169 -2.61 -2.39 17.63
CA LYS A 169 -1.20 -2.79 17.48
C LYS A 169 -0.46 -1.94 16.43
N LEU A 170 -1.14 -1.57 15.34
CA LEU A 170 -0.59 -0.67 14.33
C LEU A 170 -0.27 0.72 14.92
N LEU A 171 -1.08 1.24 15.84
CA LEU A 171 -0.85 2.53 16.50
C LEU A 171 0.55 2.63 17.10
N LYS A 172 1.04 1.58 17.76
CA LYS A 172 2.40 1.56 18.34
C LYS A 172 3.48 1.74 17.28
N LEU A 173 3.31 1.13 16.11
CA LEU A 173 4.24 1.28 14.98
C LEU A 173 4.17 2.67 14.34
N LEU A 174 3.01 3.30 14.36
CA LEU A 174 2.84 4.67 13.86
C LEU A 174 3.39 5.72 14.83
N GLU A 175 3.36 5.44 16.13
CA GLU A 175 3.94 6.29 17.17
C GLU A 175 5.46 6.25 17.18
N GLU A 176 6.02 5.05 17.08
CA GLU A 176 7.47 4.79 17.11
C GLU A 176 7.86 3.96 15.89
N PRO A 177 7.85 4.56 14.68
CA PRO A 177 8.15 3.81 13.47
C PRO A 177 9.62 3.37 13.45
N PRO A 178 9.89 2.13 12.98
CA PRO A 178 11.27 1.72 12.73
C PRO A 178 11.97 2.66 11.74
N VAL A 179 13.27 2.81 11.88
CA VAL A 179 14.07 3.71 11.05
C VAL A 179 13.85 3.40 9.56
N GLN A 180 13.72 4.45 8.75
CA GLN A 180 13.50 4.37 7.29
C GLN A 180 12.30 3.47 6.91
N THR A 181 11.22 3.53 7.69
CA THR A 181 9.98 2.83 7.38
C THR A 181 8.91 3.82 6.97
N VAL A 182 8.20 3.51 5.89
CA VAL A 182 7.07 4.29 5.35
C VAL A 182 5.82 3.43 5.32
N PHE A 183 4.77 3.91 5.96
CA PHE A 183 3.43 3.32 5.90
C PHE A 183 2.58 4.11 4.91
N LEU A 184 2.01 3.43 3.93
CA LEU A 184 1.05 3.99 2.97
C LEU A 184 -0.30 3.30 3.21
N LEU A 185 -1.20 3.98 3.91
CA LEU A 185 -2.56 3.51 4.15
C LEU A 185 -3.43 3.99 2.99
N VAL A 186 -4.01 3.06 2.25
CA VAL A 186 -4.86 3.33 1.08
C VAL A 186 -6.31 3.07 1.46
N SER A 187 -7.06 4.13 1.73
CA SER A 187 -8.41 4.08 2.30
C SER A 187 -9.48 4.62 1.35
N GLU A 188 -10.64 3.99 1.36
CA GLU A 188 -11.87 4.45 0.70
C GLU A 188 -12.82 5.12 1.71
N GLU A 189 -12.76 4.69 2.97
CA GLU A 189 -13.59 5.18 4.05
C GLU A 189 -12.71 5.70 5.22
N PRO A 190 -11.94 6.79 5.03
CA PRO A 190 -10.99 7.25 6.03
C PRO A 190 -11.63 7.61 7.37
N ASP A 191 -12.90 8.01 7.36
CA ASP A 191 -13.64 8.37 8.57
C ASP A 191 -14.06 7.13 9.40
N ALA A 192 -14.01 5.92 8.80
CA ALA A 192 -14.21 4.66 9.51
C ALA A 192 -12.95 4.20 10.29
N LEU A 193 -11.80 4.83 10.04
CA LEU A 193 -10.58 4.54 10.79
C LEU A 193 -10.63 5.14 12.20
N LEU A 194 -9.96 4.48 13.14
CA LEU A 194 -9.74 5.05 14.47
C LEU A 194 -9.14 6.46 14.35
N GLN A 195 -9.71 7.41 15.05
CA GLN A 195 -9.23 8.80 15.09
C GLN A 195 -7.75 8.88 15.49
N THR A 196 -7.30 7.96 16.33
CA THR A 196 -5.91 7.84 16.74
C THR A 196 -4.97 7.45 15.60
N ILE A 197 -5.43 6.65 14.61
CA ILE A 197 -4.68 6.36 13.38
C ILE A 197 -4.66 7.60 12.49
N GLN A 198 -5.82 8.23 12.28
CA GLN A 198 -5.92 9.43 11.44
C GLN A 198 -5.01 10.56 11.93
N SER A 199 -4.92 10.78 13.25
CA SER A 199 -4.08 11.83 13.83
C SER A 199 -2.56 11.57 13.73
N ARG A 200 -2.15 10.32 13.45
CA ARG A 200 -0.73 9.92 13.30
C ARG A 200 -0.31 9.73 11.86
N THR A 201 -1.21 9.98 10.92
CA THR A 201 -0.95 9.86 9.49
C THR A 201 -1.11 11.21 8.82
N GLN A 202 -0.26 11.50 7.85
CA GLN A 202 -0.46 12.65 6.98
C GLN A 202 -1.53 12.31 5.93
N ARG A 203 -2.67 12.99 6.00
CA ARG A 203 -3.75 12.81 5.04
C ARG A 203 -3.35 13.35 3.67
N PHE A 204 -3.53 12.52 2.66
CA PHE A 204 -3.24 12.79 1.26
C PHE A 204 -4.50 12.48 0.43
N ASN A 205 -5.26 13.52 0.11
CA ASN A 205 -6.48 13.35 -0.66
C ASN A 205 -6.16 13.36 -2.15
N ILE A 206 -6.75 12.40 -2.88
CA ILE A 206 -6.75 12.39 -4.34
C ILE A 206 -8.18 12.55 -4.84
N HIS A 207 -8.31 13.14 -6.00
CA HIS A 207 -9.61 13.46 -6.60
C HIS A 207 -10.09 12.37 -7.56
N GLY A 208 -11.36 12.43 -7.97
CA GLY A 208 -11.87 11.59 -9.04
C GLY A 208 -11.07 11.81 -10.33
N ILE A 209 -10.96 10.76 -11.13
CA ILE A 209 -10.36 10.86 -12.47
C ILE A 209 -11.39 11.45 -13.41
N ASP A 210 -11.05 12.50 -14.15
CA ASP A 210 -11.94 13.10 -15.14
C ASP A 210 -12.12 12.16 -16.35
N GLU A 211 -13.30 12.16 -16.97
CA GLU A 211 -13.58 11.33 -18.15
C GLU A 211 -12.58 11.56 -19.30
N ALA A 212 -12.04 12.78 -19.42
CA ALA A 212 -11.04 13.12 -20.41
C ALA A 212 -9.67 12.46 -20.14
N GLU A 213 -9.35 12.12 -18.88
CA GLU A 213 -8.12 11.43 -18.48
C GLU A 213 -8.22 9.91 -18.69
N ILE A 214 -9.44 9.35 -18.69
CA ILE A 214 -9.69 7.92 -18.92
C ILE A 214 -9.58 7.58 -20.43
N ALA A 215 -9.80 8.56 -21.32
CA ALA A 215 -9.82 8.36 -22.77
C ALA A 215 -8.43 8.44 -23.44
N GLN A 216 -7.37 8.67 -22.68
CA GLN A 216 -5.97 8.69 -23.12
C GLN A 216 -5.29 7.33 -22.88
#